data_ea6088f9bdef5815e628d58d957ecce2
#
_entry.id   ea6088f9bdef5815e628d58d957ecce2
#
_cell.length_a   1.000
_cell.length_b   1.000
_cell.length_c   1.000
_cell.angle_alpha   90.00
_cell.angle_beta   90.00
_cell.angle_gamma   90.00
#
_symmetry.space_group_name_H-M   'P 1'
#
loop_
_entity.id
_entity.type
_entity.pdbx_description
1 polymer ?
#
loop_
_entity_poly.entity_id
_entity_poly.type
_entity_poly.pdbx_seq_one_letter_code
_entity_poly.pdbx_strand_id
1 'polypeptide(L)'
;AVKTGDMEKLKMLLSGFFKTLEKAMPTPAVAKTYCLELYVCIIRCCSVEKIEKYMKGIVSVQAAKKLSEIKSFIEQNGFEIAKANAPESNKIYSSLIRDTINIIDENIENENLSLRWLAGTILYTNVDYLGKLFKKETGKNFSHYVMEKRMEMAKDLIIEGKKDRIYEVAEKVGYGSNSQYFSQVFKKYTGVSPLEYREFARLAREKNEAG
;
A
#
# COMPACT_ATOMS: atom_id res chain seq x y z
N ALA A 1 8.54 -7.51 7.50
CA ALA A 1 8.97 -6.18 7.94
C ALA A 1 8.73 -5.14 6.82
N VAL A 2 9.40 -5.23 5.65
CA VAL A 2 9.27 -4.19 4.59
C VAL A 2 7.84 -4.09 4.06
N LYS A 3 7.18 -5.21 3.74
CA LYS A 3 5.79 -5.24 3.25
C LYS A 3 4.76 -4.71 4.27
N THR A 4 5.02 -4.90 5.55
CA THR A 4 4.10 -4.54 6.64
C THR A 4 4.44 -3.19 7.29
N GLY A 5 5.48 -2.50 6.81
CA GLY A 5 5.92 -1.24 7.38
C GLY A 5 6.48 -1.32 8.82
N ASP A 6 6.81 -2.51 9.29
CA ASP A 6 7.33 -2.74 10.65
C ASP A 6 8.80 -2.32 10.72
N MET A 7 9.02 -1.09 11.14
CA MET A 7 10.32 -0.42 11.18
C MET A 7 11.27 -1.05 12.19
N GLU A 8 10.78 -1.42 13.38
CA GLU A 8 11.62 -2.01 14.43
C GLU A 8 12.11 -3.40 14.03
N LYS A 9 11.22 -4.22 13.49
CA LYS A 9 11.57 -5.53 12.94
C LYS A 9 12.54 -5.43 11.77
N LEU A 10 12.35 -4.44 10.88
CA LEU A 10 13.26 -4.20 9.76
C LEU A 10 14.66 -3.84 10.24
N LYS A 11 14.76 -2.91 11.20
CA LYS A 11 16.02 -2.48 11.82
C LYS A 11 16.77 -3.66 12.44
N MET A 12 16.05 -4.51 13.19
CA MET A 12 16.61 -5.70 13.80
C MET A 12 17.15 -6.68 12.76
N LEU A 13 16.38 -6.96 11.69
CA LEU A 13 16.77 -7.89 10.63
C LEU A 13 17.99 -7.39 9.85
N LEU A 14 18.01 -6.10 9.46
CA LEU A 14 19.15 -5.50 8.76
C LEU A 14 20.42 -5.52 9.64
N SER A 15 20.29 -5.15 10.91
CA SER A 15 21.42 -5.21 11.86
C SER A 15 21.94 -6.65 12.01
N GLY A 16 21.07 -7.63 12.14
CA GLY A 16 21.43 -9.05 12.20
C GLY A 16 22.15 -9.52 10.94
N PHE A 17 21.63 -9.18 9.76
CA PHE A 17 22.24 -9.52 8.49
C PHE A 17 23.68 -8.98 8.37
N PHE A 18 23.88 -7.68 8.61
CA PHE A 18 25.20 -7.06 8.50
C PHE A 18 26.18 -7.57 9.55
N LYS A 19 25.73 -7.82 10.78
CA LYS A 19 26.59 -8.47 11.81
C LYS A 19 27.04 -9.86 11.38
N THR A 20 26.14 -10.65 10.80
CA THR A 20 26.48 -11.99 10.31
C THR A 20 27.46 -11.92 9.14
N LEU A 21 27.23 -11.00 8.22
CA LEU A 21 28.13 -10.79 7.06
C LEU A 21 29.54 -10.34 7.49
N GLU A 22 29.63 -9.40 8.43
CA GLU A 22 30.91 -8.94 9.00
C GLU A 22 31.65 -10.07 9.72
N LYS A 23 30.93 -10.89 10.49
CA LYS A 23 31.50 -12.03 11.23
C LYS A 23 32.02 -13.14 10.28
N ALA A 24 31.35 -13.35 9.17
CA ALA A 24 31.73 -14.35 8.17
C ALA A 24 32.98 -13.97 7.36
N MET A 25 33.40 -12.69 7.42
CA MET A 25 34.56 -12.15 6.70
C MET A 25 34.64 -12.59 5.22
N PRO A 26 33.56 -12.46 4.43
CA PRO A 26 33.59 -12.88 3.03
C PRO A 26 34.49 -11.94 2.21
N THR A 27 34.92 -12.42 1.04
CA THR A 27 35.59 -11.53 0.09
C THR A 27 34.65 -10.35 -0.28
N PRO A 28 35.20 -9.17 -0.63
CA PRO A 28 34.37 -8.01 -1.01
C PRO A 28 33.35 -8.30 -2.12
N ALA A 29 33.72 -9.16 -3.08
CA ALA A 29 32.81 -9.56 -4.16
C ALA A 29 31.62 -10.38 -3.64
N VAL A 30 31.87 -11.34 -2.77
CA VAL A 30 30.83 -12.18 -2.13
C VAL A 30 29.94 -11.34 -1.24
N ALA A 31 30.51 -10.44 -0.43
CA ALA A 31 29.75 -9.52 0.40
C ALA A 31 28.79 -8.64 -0.43
N LYS A 32 29.27 -8.10 -1.57
CA LYS A 32 28.44 -7.33 -2.49
C LYS A 32 27.29 -8.13 -3.08
N THR A 33 27.52 -9.39 -3.44
CA THR A 33 26.46 -10.27 -3.97
C THR A 33 25.33 -10.44 -2.97
N TYR A 34 25.62 -10.77 -1.71
CA TYR A 34 24.61 -10.89 -0.66
C TYR A 34 23.87 -9.56 -0.41
N CYS A 35 24.58 -8.44 -0.44
CA CYS A 35 23.97 -7.12 -0.30
C CYS A 35 23.04 -6.80 -1.49
N LEU A 36 23.39 -7.16 -2.71
CA LEU A 36 22.55 -7.00 -3.90
C LEU A 36 21.28 -7.86 -3.80
N GLU A 37 21.39 -9.11 -3.40
CA GLU A 37 20.25 -9.99 -3.18
C GLU A 37 19.29 -9.42 -2.13
N LEU A 38 19.83 -8.96 -0.99
CA LEU A 38 19.05 -8.29 0.03
C LEU A 38 18.35 -7.04 -0.52
N TYR A 39 19.07 -6.20 -1.26
CA TYR A 39 18.49 -4.99 -1.86
C TYR A 39 17.36 -5.32 -2.84
N VAL A 40 17.54 -6.30 -3.71
CA VAL A 40 16.52 -6.78 -4.64
C VAL A 40 15.28 -7.31 -3.89
N CYS A 41 15.46 -8.06 -2.81
CA CYS A 41 14.35 -8.50 -1.96
C CYS A 41 13.58 -7.32 -1.34
N ILE A 42 14.28 -6.26 -0.95
CA ILE A 42 13.66 -5.05 -0.39
C ILE A 42 12.85 -4.31 -1.46
N ILE A 43 13.42 -4.05 -2.64
CA ILE A 43 12.73 -3.30 -3.71
C ILE A 43 11.53 -4.05 -4.30
N ARG A 44 11.51 -5.39 -4.26
CA ARG A 44 10.32 -6.19 -4.63
C ARG A 44 9.13 -5.97 -3.70
N CYS A 45 9.34 -5.36 -2.55
CA CYS A 45 8.27 -5.02 -1.62
C CYS A 45 7.65 -3.64 -1.92
N CYS A 46 8.19 -2.86 -2.86
CA CYS A 46 7.61 -1.57 -3.22
C CYS A 46 6.51 -1.71 -4.28
N SER A 47 5.65 -0.70 -4.41
CA SER A 47 4.63 -0.66 -5.45
C SER A 47 5.26 -0.59 -6.85
N VAL A 48 4.58 -1.17 -7.85
CA VAL A 48 5.07 -1.24 -9.25
C VAL A 48 5.45 0.14 -9.80
N GLU A 49 4.67 1.17 -9.47
CA GLU A 49 4.91 2.57 -9.91
C GLU A 49 6.24 3.16 -9.41
N LYS A 50 6.77 2.66 -8.28
CA LYS A 50 7.99 3.15 -7.64
C LYS A 50 9.20 2.26 -7.90
N ILE A 51 9.00 1.08 -8.47
CA ILE A 51 10.07 0.08 -8.63
C ILE A 51 11.23 0.62 -9.47
N GLU A 52 10.94 1.36 -10.55
CA GLU A 52 11.95 1.94 -11.44
C GLU A 52 12.90 2.91 -10.71
N LYS A 53 12.36 3.72 -9.78
CA LYS A 53 13.15 4.63 -8.94
C LYS A 53 14.21 3.86 -8.17
N TYR A 54 13.83 2.74 -7.54
CA TYR A 54 14.72 1.96 -6.68
C TYR A 54 15.64 1.01 -7.47
N MET A 55 15.24 0.59 -8.67
CA MET A 55 16.11 -0.24 -9.55
C MET A 55 17.43 0.44 -9.88
N LYS A 56 17.45 1.77 -10.03
CA LYS A 56 18.69 2.56 -10.23
C LYS A 56 19.67 2.39 -9.08
N GLY A 57 19.21 2.07 -7.88
CA GLY A 57 20.04 1.82 -6.70
C GLY A 57 20.91 0.55 -6.80
N ILE A 58 20.59 -0.39 -7.68
CA ILE A 58 21.44 -1.57 -7.94
C ILE A 58 22.84 -1.14 -8.37
N VAL A 59 22.91 -0.14 -9.26
CA VAL A 59 24.18 0.42 -9.73
C VAL A 59 24.95 1.06 -8.57
N SER A 60 24.24 1.74 -7.66
CA SER A 60 24.86 2.36 -6.48
C SER A 60 25.49 1.33 -5.56
N VAL A 61 24.82 0.20 -5.31
CA VAL A 61 25.36 -0.91 -4.52
C VAL A 61 26.58 -1.53 -5.19
N GLN A 62 26.55 -1.69 -6.52
CA GLN A 62 27.69 -2.23 -7.27
C GLN A 62 28.91 -1.29 -7.27
N ALA A 63 28.67 0.02 -7.37
CA ALA A 63 29.73 1.03 -7.43
C ALA A 63 30.39 1.31 -6.06
N ALA A 64 29.69 1.04 -4.96
CA ALA A 64 30.19 1.31 -3.61
C ALA A 64 31.50 0.57 -3.32
N LYS A 65 32.43 1.25 -2.68
CA LYS A 65 33.77 0.71 -2.37
C LYS A 65 33.84 0.08 -0.98
N LYS A 66 33.00 0.53 -0.05
CA LYS A 66 33.00 0.09 1.35
C LYS A 66 31.66 -0.56 1.72
N LEU A 67 31.72 -1.60 2.54
CA LEU A 67 30.50 -2.27 3.07
C LEU A 67 29.62 -1.31 3.88
N SER A 68 30.23 -0.35 4.59
CA SER A 68 29.50 0.67 5.35
C SER A 68 28.64 1.57 4.46
N GLU A 69 29.10 1.91 3.26
CA GLU A 69 28.34 2.69 2.27
C GLU A 69 27.14 1.90 1.76
N ILE A 70 27.34 0.61 1.46
CA ILE A 70 26.27 -0.30 1.03
C ILE A 70 25.24 -0.46 2.12
N LYS A 71 25.67 -0.65 3.37
CA LYS A 71 24.80 -0.78 4.54
C LYS A 71 23.89 0.45 4.68
N SER A 72 24.49 1.64 4.76
CA SER A 72 23.74 2.90 4.89
C SER A 72 22.74 3.09 3.75
N PHE A 73 23.15 2.77 2.52
CA PHE A 73 22.29 2.87 1.35
C PHE A 73 21.08 1.91 1.42
N ILE A 74 21.31 0.65 1.78
CA ILE A 74 20.26 -0.37 1.92
C ILE A 74 19.31 -0.02 3.07
N GLU A 75 19.84 0.42 4.21
CA GLU A 75 19.05 0.85 5.36
C GLU A 75 18.14 2.02 4.99
N GLN A 76 18.67 3.07 4.36
CA GLN A 76 17.91 4.25 3.96
C GLN A 76 16.76 3.88 3.02
N ASN A 77 17.03 3.15 1.93
CA ASN A 77 16.01 2.75 0.97
C ASN A 77 15.01 1.76 1.58
N GLY A 78 15.48 0.81 2.39
CA GLY A 78 14.64 -0.15 3.08
C GLY A 78 13.65 0.53 4.02
N PHE A 79 14.11 1.52 4.78
CA PHE A 79 13.25 2.31 5.68
C PHE A 79 12.28 3.20 4.90
N GLU A 80 12.70 3.80 3.77
CA GLU A 80 11.80 4.60 2.92
C GLU A 80 10.66 3.73 2.36
N ILE A 81 10.97 2.53 1.84
CA ILE A 81 9.99 1.59 1.31
C ILE A 81 9.09 1.07 2.43
N ALA A 82 9.64 0.67 3.58
CA ALA A 82 8.85 0.19 4.71
C ALA A 82 7.89 1.27 5.23
N LYS A 83 8.35 2.51 5.35
CA LYS A 83 7.50 3.65 5.73
C LYS A 83 6.36 3.89 4.75
N ALA A 84 6.61 3.71 3.44
CA ALA A 84 5.58 3.83 2.43
C ALA A 84 4.56 2.67 2.45
N ASN A 85 4.99 1.48 2.93
CA ASN A 85 4.16 0.29 3.07
C ASN A 85 3.53 0.15 4.46
N ALA A 86 3.87 1.06 5.40
CA ALA A 86 3.28 1.02 6.74
C ALA A 86 1.75 1.14 6.63
N PRO A 87 0.99 0.35 7.40
CA PRO A 87 -0.43 0.54 7.52
C PRO A 87 -0.73 2.00 7.85
N GLU A 88 -1.83 2.51 7.35
CA GLU A 88 -2.19 3.92 7.60
C GLU A 88 -2.29 4.25 9.10
N SER A 89 -2.61 3.26 9.92
CA SER A 89 -2.57 3.35 11.39
C SER A 89 -1.21 3.72 11.98
N ASN A 90 -0.10 3.47 11.27
CA ASN A 90 1.26 3.80 11.73
C ASN A 90 1.79 5.13 11.17
N LYS A 91 1.06 5.79 10.28
CA LYS A 91 1.39 7.15 9.84
C LYS A 91 1.04 8.13 10.96
N ILE A 92 1.98 9.01 11.33
CA ILE A 92 1.71 10.09 12.28
C ILE A 92 0.93 11.17 11.53
N TYR A 93 -0.37 11.05 11.51
CA TYR A 93 -1.27 12.09 11.03
C TYR A 93 -1.57 13.10 12.12
N SER A 94 -1.84 14.34 11.74
CA SER A 94 -2.47 15.31 12.64
C SER A 94 -3.81 14.76 13.16
N SER A 95 -4.26 15.22 14.33
CA SER A 95 -5.55 14.78 14.88
C SER A 95 -6.69 14.95 13.87
N LEU A 96 -6.73 16.10 13.19
CA LEU A 96 -7.73 16.40 12.17
C LEU A 96 -7.74 15.37 11.02
N ILE A 97 -6.59 14.92 10.55
CA ILE A 97 -6.53 13.93 9.47
C ILE A 97 -6.86 12.54 9.98
N ARG A 98 -6.48 12.17 11.19
CA ARG A 98 -6.93 10.91 11.81
C ARG A 98 -8.45 10.85 11.94
N ASP A 99 -9.04 11.91 12.46
CA ASP A 99 -10.50 12.01 12.59
C ASP A 99 -11.18 11.92 11.22
N THR A 100 -10.60 12.60 10.20
CA THR A 100 -11.06 12.52 8.82
C THR A 100 -11.05 11.08 8.29
N ILE A 101 -9.96 10.34 8.52
CA ILE A 101 -9.82 8.93 8.07
C ILE A 101 -10.82 8.04 8.80
N ASN A 102 -10.97 8.19 10.11
CA ASN A 102 -11.94 7.41 10.90
C ASN A 102 -13.38 7.66 10.38
N ILE A 103 -13.75 8.91 10.12
CA ILE A 103 -15.06 9.24 9.57
C ILE A 103 -15.25 8.65 8.17
N ILE A 104 -14.21 8.62 7.33
CA ILE A 104 -14.27 7.95 6.02
C ILE A 104 -14.56 6.46 6.21
N ASP A 105 -13.85 5.78 7.11
CA ASP A 105 -13.99 4.35 7.34
C ASP A 105 -15.38 4.00 7.90
N GLU A 106 -15.93 4.82 8.80
CA GLU A 106 -17.27 4.67 9.33
C GLU A 106 -18.39 4.96 8.32
N ASN A 107 -18.11 5.75 7.29
CA ASN A 107 -19.09 6.20 6.31
C ASN A 107 -18.80 5.76 4.88
N ILE A 108 -17.99 4.73 4.69
CA ILE A 108 -17.51 4.30 3.37
C ILE A 108 -18.64 3.89 2.42
N GLU A 109 -19.72 3.35 2.99
CA GLU A 109 -20.92 2.91 2.28
C GLU A 109 -21.84 4.07 1.85
N ASN A 110 -21.65 5.27 2.45
CA ASN A 110 -22.48 6.42 2.13
C ASN A 110 -22.11 7.00 0.78
N GLU A 111 -23.00 6.93 -0.21
CA GLU A 111 -22.80 7.46 -1.56
C GLU A 111 -22.54 8.98 -1.59
N ASN A 112 -23.06 9.71 -0.58
CA ASN A 112 -22.89 11.16 -0.45
C ASN A 112 -21.59 11.57 0.27
N LEU A 113 -20.74 10.60 0.64
CA LEU A 113 -19.47 10.89 1.30
C LEU A 113 -18.59 11.79 0.43
N SER A 114 -18.41 13.01 0.85
CA SER A 114 -17.61 14.01 0.16
C SER A 114 -16.82 14.88 1.14
N LEU A 115 -15.71 15.43 0.67
CA LEU A 115 -14.91 16.35 1.48
C LEU A 115 -15.71 17.54 2.00
N ARG A 116 -16.62 18.07 1.18
CA ARG A 116 -17.51 19.17 1.54
C ARG A 116 -18.48 18.80 2.66
N TRP A 117 -19.12 17.65 2.54
CA TRP A 117 -20.01 17.13 3.57
C TRP A 117 -19.27 16.94 4.90
N LEU A 118 -18.09 16.29 4.86
CA LEU A 118 -17.31 16.01 6.04
C LEU A 118 -16.78 17.29 6.71
N ALA A 119 -16.23 18.21 5.93
CA ALA A 119 -15.71 19.47 6.44
C ALA A 119 -16.81 20.38 7.01
N GLY A 120 -17.97 20.46 6.34
CA GLY A 120 -19.05 21.36 6.73
C GLY A 120 -20.00 20.82 7.79
N THR A 121 -20.20 19.50 7.83
CA THR A 121 -21.23 18.88 8.69
C THR A 121 -20.66 18.24 9.95
N ILE A 122 -19.43 17.68 9.87
CA ILE A 122 -18.87 16.93 10.98
C ILE A 122 -17.69 17.65 11.62
N LEU A 123 -16.72 18.10 10.82
CA LEU A 123 -15.50 18.70 11.35
C LEU A 123 -15.55 20.20 11.54
N TYR A 124 -16.58 20.88 11.02
CA TYR A 124 -16.76 22.33 11.08
C TYR A 124 -15.49 23.10 10.69
N THR A 125 -14.85 22.68 9.61
CA THR A 125 -13.58 23.24 9.13
C THR A 125 -13.69 23.75 7.69
N ASN A 126 -12.70 24.53 7.27
CA ASN A 126 -12.65 25.00 5.88
C ASN A 126 -12.32 23.85 4.92
N VAL A 127 -13.12 23.68 3.86
CA VAL A 127 -13.01 22.57 2.88
C VAL A 127 -11.67 22.60 2.16
N ASP A 128 -11.21 23.78 1.73
CA ASP A 128 -9.96 23.93 0.98
C ASP A 128 -8.74 23.64 1.86
N TYR A 129 -8.79 24.10 3.11
CA TYR A 129 -7.76 23.79 4.10
C TYR A 129 -7.67 22.28 4.36
N LEU A 130 -8.81 21.64 4.65
CA LEU A 130 -8.88 20.19 4.89
C LEU A 130 -8.37 19.41 3.68
N GLY A 131 -8.77 19.78 2.46
CA GLY A 131 -8.32 19.12 1.24
C GLY A 131 -6.82 19.21 0.99
N LYS A 132 -6.23 20.39 1.22
CA LYS A 132 -4.78 20.60 1.09
C LYS A 132 -4.01 19.81 2.15
N LEU A 133 -4.48 19.84 3.41
CA LEU A 133 -3.85 19.13 4.51
C LEU A 133 -3.95 17.61 4.31
N PHE A 134 -5.13 17.13 3.93
CA PHE A 134 -5.36 15.72 3.63
C PHE A 134 -4.40 15.21 2.54
N LYS A 135 -4.31 15.94 1.42
CA LYS A 135 -3.37 15.59 0.34
C LYS A 135 -1.91 15.65 0.79
N LYS A 136 -1.54 16.65 1.61
CA LYS A 136 -0.18 16.80 2.14
C LYS A 136 0.22 15.60 3.01
N GLU A 137 -0.66 15.16 3.90
CA GLU A 137 -0.36 14.11 4.87
C GLU A 137 -0.56 12.70 4.32
N THR A 138 -1.62 12.45 3.52
CA THR A 138 -1.91 11.13 2.95
C THR A 138 -1.21 10.87 1.60
N GLY A 139 -0.77 11.93 0.91
CA GLY A 139 -0.22 11.87 -0.44
C GLY A 139 -1.27 11.79 -1.55
N LYS A 140 -2.57 11.70 -1.20
CA LYS A 140 -3.69 11.51 -2.14
C LYS A 140 -4.75 12.58 -1.93
N ASN A 141 -5.47 12.95 -2.99
CA ASN A 141 -6.68 13.76 -2.77
C ASN A 141 -7.79 12.89 -2.16
N PHE A 142 -8.73 13.54 -1.47
CA PHE A 142 -9.81 12.88 -0.74
C PHE A 142 -10.62 11.91 -1.60
N SER A 143 -11.06 12.35 -2.79
CA SER A 143 -11.89 11.50 -3.66
C SER A 143 -11.16 10.25 -4.15
N HIS A 144 -9.87 10.36 -4.44
CA HIS A 144 -9.05 9.22 -4.84
C HIS A 144 -8.85 8.25 -3.67
N TYR A 145 -8.61 8.78 -2.47
CA TYR A 145 -8.47 7.98 -1.26
C TYR A 145 -9.74 7.17 -0.95
N VAL A 146 -10.91 7.82 -0.96
CA VAL A 146 -12.21 7.17 -0.77
C VAL A 146 -12.46 6.11 -1.85
N MET A 147 -12.18 6.44 -3.12
CA MET A 147 -12.32 5.49 -4.22
C MET A 147 -11.47 4.25 -4.02
N GLU A 148 -10.20 4.39 -3.67
CA GLU A 148 -9.32 3.24 -3.41
C GLU A 148 -9.82 2.39 -2.24
N LYS A 149 -10.23 3.00 -1.12
CA LYS A 149 -10.81 2.28 0.02
C LYS A 149 -12.04 1.47 -0.38
N ARG A 150 -12.95 2.07 -1.16
CA ARG A 150 -14.12 1.39 -1.71
C ARG A 150 -13.77 0.22 -2.61
N MET A 151 -12.73 0.36 -3.44
CA MET A 151 -12.28 -0.71 -4.35
C MET A 151 -11.62 -1.86 -3.57
N GLU A 152 -10.83 -1.58 -2.54
CA GLU A 152 -10.29 -2.64 -1.68
C GLU A 152 -11.41 -3.38 -0.95
N MET A 153 -12.36 -2.68 -0.32
CA MET A 153 -13.54 -3.30 0.29
C MET A 153 -14.35 -4.13 -0.73
N ALA A 154 -14.52 -3.62 -1.95
CA ALA A 154 -15.21 -4.35 -3.01
C ALA A 154 -14.51 -5.65 -3.38
N LYS A 155 -13.18 -5.67 -3.44
CA LYS A 155 -12.39 -6.89 -3.71
C LYS A 155 -12.67 -7.96 -2.66
N ASP A 156 -12.66 -7.58 -1.38
CA ASP A 156 -12.91 -8.50 -0.28
C ASP A 156 -14.35 -9.05 -0.35
N LEU A 157 -15.34 -8.19 -0.53
CA LEU A 157 -16.74 -8.58 -0.68
C LEU A 157 -17.00 -9.51 -1.88
N ILE A 158 -16.33 -9.27 -3.02
CA ILE A 158 -16.44 -10.09 -4.22
C ILE A 158 -15.84 -11.49 -3.98
N ILE A 159 -14.75 -11.57 -3.21
CA ILE A 159 -14.08 -12.83 -2.90
C ILE A 159 -14.86 -13.63 -1.84
N GLU A 160 -15.38 -12.97 -0.81
CA GLU A 160 -16.09 -13.62 0.29
C GLU A 160 -17.53 -13.99 -0.08
N GLY A 161 -18.19 -13.08 -0.82
CA GLY A 161 -19.61 -13.21 -1.20
C GLY A 161 -19.82 -14.16 -2.36
N LYS A 162 -19.84 -15.49 -2.10
CA LYS A 162 -20.04 -16.53 -3.12
C LYS A 162 -21.35 -16.39 -3.93
N LYS A 163 -22.34 -15.65 -3.42
CA LYS A 163 -23.69 -15.50 -4.03
C LYS A 163 -24.12 -14.05 -4.20
N ASP A 164 -23.39 -13.07 -3.67
CA ASP A 164 -23.79 -11.66 -3.78
C ASP A 164 -23.75 -11.21 -5.24
N ARG A 165 -24.82 -10.52 -5.66
CA ARG A 165 -24.85 -9.93 -6.99
C ARG A 165 -23.97 -8.68 -7.01
N ILE A 166 -23.39 -8.36 -8.15
CA ILE A 166 -22.45 -7.22 -8.26
C ILE A 166 -23.11 -5.88 -7.88
N TYR A 167 -24.41 -5.74 -8.09
CA TYR A 167 -25.11 -4.53 -7.66
C TYR A 167 -25.18 -4.40 -6.12
N GLU A 168 -25.32 -5.52 -5.39
CA GLU A 168 -25.29 -5.54 -3.91
C GLU A 168 -23.90 -5.13 -3.39
N VAL A 169 -22.84 -5.55 -4.06
CA VAL A 169 -21.48 -5.09 -3.74
C VAL A 169 -21.36 -3.59 -4.00
N ALA A 170 -21.88 -3.09 -5.13
CA ALA A 170 -21.84 -1.67 -5.45
C ALA A 170 -22.54 -0.81 -4.38
N GLU A 171 -23.71 -1.25 -3.89
CA GLU A 171 -24.44 -0.59 -2.80
C GLU A 171 -23.60 -0.56 -1.50
N LYS A 172 -23.08 -1.71 -1.09
CA LYS A 172 -22.26 -1.86 0.13
C LYS A 172 -20.97 -1.03 0.12
N VAL A 173 -20.48 -0.65 -1.05
CA VAL A 173 -19.26 0.18 -1.17
C VAL A 173 -19.55 1.62 -1.59
N GLY A 174 -20.80 2.08 -1.41
CA GLY A 174 -21.16 3.49 -1.57
C GLY A 174 -21.28 3.97 -3.00
N TYR A 175 -21.59 3.08 -3.97
CA TYR A 175 -21.94 3.46 -5.34
C TYR A 175 -23.46 3.43 -5.57
N GLY A 176 -24.25 3.12 -4.53
CA GLY A 176 -25.70 3.08 -4.58
C GLY A 176 -26.21 2.21 -5.72
N SER A 177 -27.26 2.66 -6.40
CA SER A 177 -27.87 1.93 -7.51
C SER A 177 -27.04 1.94 -8.80
N ASN A 178 -25.92 2.67 -8.87
CA ASN A 178 -25.11 2.81 -10.09
C ASN A 178 -24.04 1.72 -10.24
N SER A 179 -24.48 0.47 -10.32
CA SER A 179 -23.63 -0.71 -10.47
C SER A 179 -22.82 -0.72 -11.78
N GLN A 180 -23.31 -0.03 -12.81
CA GLN A 180 -22.58 0.10 -14.08
C GLN A 180 -21.35 0.99 -13.93
N TYR A 181 -21.51 2.14 -13.28
CA TYR A 181 -20.38 3.04 -12.97
C TYR A 181 -19.38 2.37 -12.02
N PHE A 182 -19.87 1.69 -10.98
CA PHE A 182 -19.03 0.87 -10.10
C PHE A 182 -18.16 -0.11 -10.91
N SER A 183 -18.77 -0.87 -11.83
CA SER A 183 -18.04 -1.87 -12.63
C SER A 183 -16.96 -1.24 -13.51
N GLN A 184 -17.19 -0.04 -14.05
CA GLN A 184 -16.18 0.70 -14.82
C GLN A 184 -15.01 1.15 -13.93
N VAL A 185 -15.31 1.72 -12.74
CA VAL A 185 -14.28 2.15 -11.79
C VAL A 185 -13.48 0.95 -11.29
N PHE A 186 -14.15 -0.15 -10.95
CA PHE A 186 -13.50 -1.37 -10.50
C PHE A 186 -12.56 -1.95 -11.57
N LYS A 187 -13.01 -2.03 -12.83
CA LYS A 187 -12.18 -2.47 -13.94
C LYS A 187 -10.97 -1.56 -14.16
N LYS A 188 -11.16 -0.24 -14.05
CA LYS A 188 -10.06 0.73 -14.15
C LYS A 188 -9.03 0.55 -13.03
N TYR A 189 -9.48 0.18 -11.84
CA TYR A 189 -8.63 0.01 -10.66
C TYR A 189 -7.89 -1.34 -10.64
N THR A 190 -8.58 -2.43 -10.97
CA THR A 190 -8.06 -3.80 -10.88
C THR A 190 -7.54 -4.37 -12.21
N GLY A 191 -7.88 -3.74 -13.33
CA GLY A 191 -7.58 -4.23 -14.68
C GLY A 191 -8.64 -5.17 -15.26
N VAL A 192 -9.54 -5.73 -14.43
CA VAL A 192 -10.57 -6.70 -14.84
C VAL A 192 -11.94 -6.33 -14.29
N SER A 193 -13.01 -6.84 -14.88
CA SER A 193 -14.37 -6.60 -14.37
C SER A 193 -14.59 -7.31 -13.02
N PRO A 194 -15.59 -6.88 -12.22
CA PRO A 194 -15.94 -7.55 -10.97
C PRO A 194 -16.26 -9.05 -11.12
N LEU A 195 -16.89 -9.44 -12.23
CA LEU A 195 -17.21 -10.84 -12.52
C LEU A 195 -15.97 -11.66 -12.85
N GLU A 196 -15.08 -11.12 -13.70
CA GLU A 196 -13.80 -11.76 -14.03
C GLU A 196 -12.92 -11.89 -12.76
N TYR A 197 -12.91 -10.86 -11.91
CA TYR A 197 -12.16 -10.87 -10.65
C TYR A 197 -12.65 -12.00 -9.71
N ARG A 198 -13.97 -12.18 -9.59
CA ARG A 198 -14.58 -13.28 -8.84
C ARG A 198 -14.18 -14.64 -9.37
N GLU A 199 -14.22 -14.81 -10.69
CA GLU A 199 -13.87 -16.07 -11.34
C GLU A 199 -12.39 -16.43 -11.14
N PHE A 200 -11.49 -15.46 -11.26
CA PHE A 200 -10.07 -15.67 -10.97
C PHE A 200 -9.82 -16.07 -9.51
N ALA A 201 -10.51 -15.42 -8.57
CA ALA A 201 -10.41 -15.76 -7.16
C ALA A 201 -10.94 -17.18 -6.86
N ARG A 202 -12.02 -17.60 -7.53
CA ARG A 202 -12.58 -18.95 -7.43
C ARG A 202 -11.57 -20.01 -7.92
N LEU A 203 -11.04 -19.82 -9.13
CA LEU A 203 -10.06 -20.73 -9.72
C LEU A 203 -8.76 -20.84 -8.89
N ALA A 204 -8.33 -19.75 -8.29
CA ALA A 204 -7.16 -19.75 -7.42
C ALA A 204 -7.38 -20.56 -6.13
N ARG A 205 -8.59 -20.52 -5.56
CA ARG A 205 -8.95 -21.33 -4.38
C ARG A 205 -9.01 -22.83 -4.71
N GLU A 206 -9.66 -23.19 -5.81
CA GLU A 206 -9.78 -24.58 -6.25
C GLU A 206 -8.40 -25.24 -6.50
N LYS A 207 -7.44 -24.49 -7.03
CA LYS A 207 -6.06 -24.97 -7.20
C LYS A 207 -5.33 -25.21 -5.88
N ASN A 208 -5.58 -24.37 -4.88
CA ASN A 208 -4.95 -24.51 -3.56
C ASN A 208 -5.57 -25.62 -2.69
N GLU A 209 -6.82 -26.02 -2.98
CA GLU A 209 -7.50 -27.13 -2.28
C GLU A 209 -7.22 -28.49 -2.93
N ALA A 210 -6.70 -28.51 -4.17
CA ALA A 210 -6.41 -29.74 -4.93
C ALA A 210 -4.93 -30.17 -4.87
N GLY A 211 -4.05 -29.42 -4.22
CA GLY A 211 -2.61 -29.70 -4.06
C GLY A 211 -2.21 -29.92 -2.61
#